data_7c208057bb43a8cda5b6c849e852676b
#
_entry.id   7c208057bb43a8cda5b6c849e852676b
#
_cell.length_a   1.000
_cell.length_b   1.000
_cell.length_c   1.000
_cell.angle_alpha   90.00
_cell.angle_beta   90.00
_cell.angle_gamma   90.00
#
_symmetry.space_group_name_H-M   'P 1'
#
loop_
_entity.id
_entity.type
_entity.pdbx_description
1 polymer ?
#
loop_
_entity_poly.entity_id
_entity_poly.type
_entity_poly.pdbx_seq_one_letter_code
_entity_poly.pdbx_strand_id
1 'polypeptide(L)'
;MKQLFYLFASLLMLIPSACGLELCAQEADSLIVISKEDMTLRLIDGQGGDILKFPIACGKNYGNKRKSGDMKTPEGVFSISEIVDASYWTHDFGDGKGEIAGAYGPFFIRLETPGHRGIGIHGTHKPESIGTRDTEGCIRLHNEDLCHLVEYVRVGMTVVITPSYKDALAGQ
;
A
#
# COMPACT_ATOMS: atom_id res chain seq x y z
N MET A 1 31.73 35.85 -63.83
CA MET A 1 32.15 35.15 -62.62
C MET A 1 31.00 35.30 -61.61
N LYS A 2 30.17 34.31 -61.49
CA LYS A 2 29.00 34.31 -60.56
C LYS A 2 29.38 33.43 -59.39
N GLN A 3 29.49 34.00 -58.17
CA GLN A 3 29.67 33.23 -56.92
C GLN A 3 28.29 32.80 -56.43
N LEU A 4 28.19 31.50 -56.18
CA LEU A 4 27.02 30.82 -55.64
C LEU A 4 27.19 30.69 -54.12
N PHE A 5 26.36 31.44 -53.37
CA PHE A 5 26.31 31.32 -51.90
C PHE A 5 25.39 30.14 -51.52
N TYR A 6 25.95 29.10 -50.88
CA TYR A 6 25.18 28.05 -50.24
C TYR A 6 24.78 28.48 -48.83
N LEU A 7 23.47 28.67 -48.60
CA LEU A 7 22.89 28.83 -47.28
C LEU A 7 22.72 27.43 -46.67
N PHE A 8 23.50 27.09 -45.66
CA PHE A 8 23.25 25.95 -44.81
C PHE A 8 22.19 26.35 -43.75
N ALA A 9 20.93 25.92 -43.96
CA ALA A 9 19.91 25.98 -42.92
C ALA A 9 20.12 24.78 -41.96
N SER A 10 20.69 25.03 -40.78
CA SER A 10 20.76 24.01 -39.72
C SER A 10 19.38 23.89 -39.07
N LEU A 11 18.69 22.79 -39.39
CA LEU A 11 17.45 22.36 -38.74
C LEU A 11 17.79 21.80 -37.36
N LEU A 12 17.63 22.65 -36.34
CA LEU A 12 17.74 22.24 -34.93
C LEU A 12 16.48 21.41 -34.57
N MET A 13 16.59 20.09 -34.61
CA MET A 13 15.54 19.21 -34.09
C MET A 13 15.48 19.36 -32.57
N LEU A 14 14.43 20.01 -32.07
CA LEU A 14 14.03 19.89 -30.65
C LEU A 14 13.58 18.47 -30.41
N ILE A 15 14.42 17.68 -29.72
CA ILE A 15 14.04 16.36 -29.15
C ILE A 15 13.25 16.70 -27.89
N PRO A 16 11.95 16.38 -27.81
CA PRO A 16 11.23 16.50 -26.53
C PRO A 16 11.86 15.54 -25.52
N SER A 17 12.20 16.08 -24.36
CA SER A 17 12.78 15.33 -23.25
C SER A 17 11.82 14.19 -22.86
N ALA A 18 12.21 12.95 -23.11
CA ALA A 18 11.41 11.74 -22.85
C ALA A 18 11.27 11.43 -21.34
N CYS A 19 11.87 12.24 -20.46
CA CYS A 19 11.92 11.99 -19.02
C CYS A 19 10.56 12.01 -18.31
N GLY A 20 9.57 12.74 -18.83
CA GLY A 20 8.23 12.81 -18.23
C GLY A 20 7.32 11.63 -18.57
N LEU A 21 7.56 10.94 -19.68
CA LEU A 21 6.75 9.79 -20.12
C LEU A 21 7.16 8.48 -19.42
N GLU A 22 8.44 8.32 -19.09
CA GLU A 22 8.91 7.13 -18.37
C GLU A 22 8.45 7.10 -16.91
N LEU A 23 8.39 8.25 -16.24
CA LEU A 23 7.91 8.34 -14.86
C LEU A 23 6.41 7.99 -14.75
N CYS A 24 5.58 8.48 -15.69
CA CYS A 24 4.15 8.14 -15.76
C CYS A 24 3.88 6.65 -16.11
N ALA A 25 4.74 6.03 -16.90
CA ALA A 25 4.60 4.61 -17.27
C ALA A 25 4.97 3.69 -16.10
N GLN A 26 5.94 4.08 -15.28
CA GLN A 26 6.40 3.30 -14.13
C GLN A 26 5.37 3.29 -12.99
N GLU A 27 4.61 4.37 -12.80
CA GLU A 27 3.51 4.45 -11.84
C GLU A 27 2.30 3.58 -12.25
N ALA A 28 2.09 3.33 -13.56
CA ALA A 28 0.95 2.56 -14.05
C ALA A 28 1.03 1.07 -13.70
N ASP A 29 2.23 0.50 -13.57
CA ASP A 29 2.46 -0.94 -13.39
C ASP A 29 2.86 -1.33 -11.96
N SER A 30 2.89 -0.37 -11.02
CA SER A 30 3.24 -0.67 -9.63
C SER A 30 2.08 -1.31 -8.87
N LEU A 31 2.42 -2.20 -7.92
CA LEU A 31 1.45 -2.85 -7.04
C LEU A 31 2.00 -3.03 -5.61
N ILE A 32 1.11 -3.21 -4.65
CA ILE A 32 1.47 -3.50 -3.27
C ILE A 32 1.49 -5.01 -3.05
N VAL A 33 2.57 -5.51 -2.44
CA VAL A 33 2.68 -6.88 -1.94
C VAL A 33 2.82 -6.86 -0.42
N ILE A 34 1.90 -7.51 0.27
CA ILE A 34 1.89 -7.66 1.72
C ILE A 34 2.19 -9.12 2.06
N SER A 35 3.31 -9.36 2.72
CA SER A 35 3.71 -10.68 3.22
C SER A 35 3.41 -10.80 4.71
N LYS A 36 2.48 -11.70 5.06
CA LYS A 36 2.21 -12.04 6.47
C LYS A 36 3.30 -12.93 7.07
N GLU A 37 4.13 -13.58 6.24
CA GLU A 37 5.30 -14.34 6.70
C GLU A 37 6.42 -13.40 7.12
N ASP A 38 6.79 -12.46 6.25
CA ASP A 38 7.91 -11.54 6.48
C ASP A 38 7.50 -10.32 7.32
N MET A 39 6.20 -10.14 7.61
CA MET A 39 5.64 -8.94 8.23
C MET A 39 6.04 -7.66 7.52
N THR A 40 5.92 -7.66 6.18
CA THR A 40 6.31 -6.52 5.34
C THR A 40 5.22 -6.14 4.35
N LEU A 41 5.15 -4.83 4.04
CA LEU A 41 4.51 -4.27 2.87
C LEU A 41 5.61 -3.79 1.92
N ARG A 42 5.51 -4.17 0.65
CA ARG A 42 6.38 -3.71 -0.43
C ARG A 42 5.53 -3.05 -1.50
N LEU A 43 5.91 -1.87 -1.94
CA LEU A 43 5.46 -1.31 -3.22
C LEU A 43 6.50 -1.72 -4.25
N ILE A 44 6.09 -2.42 -5.28
CA ILE A 44 6.98 -2.92 -6.34
C ILE A 44 6.60 -2.33 -7.69
N ASP A 45 7.60 -2.17 -8.54
CA ASP A 45 7.42 -1.77 -9.95
C ASP A 45 6.98 -2.94 -10.83
N GLY A 46 6.69 -2.66 -12.11
CA GLY A 46 6.29 -3.68 -13.10
C GLY A 46 7.38 -4.72 -13.42
N GLN A 47 8.62 -4.53 -12.95
CA GLN A 47 9.73 -5.47 -13.10
C GLN A 47 9.99 -6.29 -11.82
N GLY A 48 9.23 -6.01 -10.73
CA GLY A 48 9.34 -6.67 -9.44
C GLY A 48 10.40 -6.06 -8.51
N GLY A 49 10.95 -4.90 -8.86
CA GLY A 49 11.87 -4.13 -8.02
C GLY A 49 11.15 -3.42 -6.88
N ASP A 50 11.78 -3.33 -5.71
CA ASP A 50 11.23 -2.58 -4.57
C ASP A 50 11.36 -1.07 -4.80
N ILE A 51 10.23 -0.36 -4.82
CA ILE A 51 10.15 1.10 -4.73
C ILE A 51 10.18 1.50 -3.26
N LEU A 52 9.34 0.86 -2.42
CA LEU A 52 9.25 1.05 -0.97
C LEU A 52 9.13 -0.30 -0.27
N LYS A 53 9.64 -0.36 0.96
CA LYS A 53 9.48 -1.52 1.84
C LYS A 53 9.36 -1.07 3.28
N PHE A 54 8.29 -1.52 3.95
CA PHE A 54 7.97 -1.15 5.33
C PHE A 54 7.61 -2.38 6.17
N PRO A 55 7.95 -2.40 7.47
CA PRO A 55 7.42 -3.38 8.40
C PRO A 55 5.95 -3.12 8.68
N ILE A 56 5.18 -4.17 8.96
CA ILE A 56 3.74 -4.09 9.24
C ILE A 56 3.35 -4.81 10.52
N ALA A 57 2.12 -4.53 11.01
CA ALA A 57 1.38 -5.48 11.82
C ALA A 57 0.14 -5.98 11.05
N CYS A 58 -0.31 -7.20 11.34
CA CYS A 58 -1.48 -7.81 10.73
C CYS A 58 -2.39 -8.48 11.77
N GLY A 59 -3.46 -9.15 11.33
CA GLY A 59 -4.45 -9.79 12.18
C GLY A 59 -3.87 -10.73 13.23
N LYS A 60 -4.39 -10.66 14.47
CA LYS A 60 -3.97 -11.47 15.64
C LYS A 60 -4.00 -12.96 15.35
N ASN A 61 -5.01 -13.44 14.63
CA ASN A 61 -5.23 -14.84 14.39
C ASN A 61 -4.66 -15.30 13.05
N TYR A 62 -4.15 -16.51 13.01
CA TYR A 62 -3.66 -17.14 11.78
C TYR A 62 -4.80 -17.60 10.87
N GLY A 63 -4.49 -17.68 9.58
CA GLY A 63 -5.39 -18.12 8.52
C GLY A 63 -6.03 -16.97 7.75
N ASN A 64 -6.74 -17.32 6.68
CA ASN A 64 -7.49 -16.37 5.87
C ASN A 64 -8.74 -15.87 6.60
N LYS A 65 -9.10 -14.61 6.39
CA LYS A 65 -10.34 -14.03 6.95
C LYS A 65 -11.56 -14.72 6.37
N ARG A 66 -12.52 -15.07 7.25
CA ARG A 66 -13.77 -15.76 6.88
C ARG A 66 -15.02 -15.04 7.37
N LYS A 67 -14.93 -14.25 8.45
CA LYS A 67 -16.07 -13.53 9.04
C LYS A 67 -15.62 -12.29 9.79
N SER A 68 -16.56 -11.41 10.08
CA SER A 68 -16.32 -10.26 10.97
C SER A 68 -15.90 -10.74 12.35
N GLY A 69 -14.99 -10.01 13.01
CA GLY A 69 -14.50 -10.30 14.36
C GLY A 69 -13.59 -11.52 14.49
N ASP A 70 -13.17 -12.17 13.40
CA ASP A 70 -12.25 -13.33 13.45
C ASP A 70 -10.79 -12.95 13.67
N MET A 71 -10.48 -11.65 13.72
CA MET A 71 -9.14 -11.08 13.93
C MET A 71 -8.10 -11.56 12.91
N LYS A 72 -8.54 -11.89 11.69
CA LYS A 72 -7.68 -12.39 10.60
C LYS A 72 -7.57 -11.35 9.49
N THR A 73 -6.39 -11.23 8.91
CA THR A 73 -6.17 -10.46 7.68
C THR A 73 -6.55 -11.31 6.46
N PRO A 74 -7.36 -10.81 5.52
CA PRO A 74 -7.69 -11.55 4.30
C PRO A 74 -6.46 -11.79 3.43
N GLU A 75 -6.50 -12.87 2.65
CA GLU A 75 -5.47 -13.28 1.69
C GLU A 75 -6.06 -13.27 0.29
N GLY A 76 -5.26 -12.86 -0.68
CA GLY A 76 -5.68 -12.79 -2.08
C GLY A 76 -5.23 -11.53 -2.79
N VAL A 77 -5.93 -11.22 -3.87
CA VAL A 77 -5.69 -10.04 -4.70
C VAL A 77 -6.87 -9.09 -4.53
N PHE A 78 -6.57 -7.87 -4.17
CA PHE A 78 -7.52 -6.80 -3.86
C PHE A 78 -7.16 -5.53 -4.63
N SER A 79 -7.99 -4.50 -4.53
CA SER A 79 -7.70 -3.16 -5.02
C SER A 79 -7.92 -2.12 -3.93
N ILE A 80 -7.25 -0.98 -4.06
CA ILE A 80 -7.53 0.20 -3.24
C ILE A 80 -8.85 0.81 -3.73
N SER A 81 -9.84 0.91 -2.84
CA SER A 81 -11.14 1.52 -3.15
C SER A 81 -11.21 3.00 -2.75
N GLU A 82 -10.44 3.40 -1.72
CA GLU A 82 -10.50 4.74 -1.17
C GLU A 82 -9.24 5.07 -0.37
N ILE A 83 -8.82 6.35 -0.36
CA ILE A 83 -7.75 6.87 0.49
C ILE A 83 -8.34 8.08 1.22
N VAL A 84 -8.42 8.02 2.55
CA VAL A 84 -9.07 9.06 3.37
C VAL A 84 -8.18 9.53 4.51
N ASP A 85 -8.38 10.79 4.92
CA ASP A 85 -7.83 11.31 6.16
C ASP A 85 -8.52 10.64 7.35
N ALA A 86 -7.76 9.95 8.18
CA ALA A 86 -8.22 9.25 9.37
C ALA A 86 -7.71 9.88 10.66
N SER A 87 -7.07 11.03 10.61
CA SER A 87 -6.43 11.69 11.76
C SER A 87 -7.37 11.97 12.93
N TYR A 88 -8.66 12.15 12.64
CA TYR A 88 -9.71 12.42 13.64
C TYR A 88 -10.54 11.17 14.01
N TRP A 89 -10.23 10.00 13.43
CA TRP A 89 -10.98 8.78 13.73
C TRP A 89 -10.61 8.23 15.11
N THR A 90 -11.63 7.71 15.79
CA THR A 90 -11.48 7.01 17.07
C THR A 90 -11.84 5.53 16.90
N HIS A 91 -11.36 4.70 17.81
CA HIS A 91 -11.72 3.29 17.87
C HIS A 91 -11.70 2.78 19.32
N ASP A 92 -12.71 2.01 19.68
CA ASP A 92 -12.73 1.22 20.92
C ASP A 92 -12.37 -0.23 20.59
N PHE A 93 -11.21 -0.67 21.07
CA PHE A 93 -10.73 -2.03 20.86
C PHE A 93 -11.39 -3.06 21.78
N GLY A 94 -12.35 -2.67 22.61
CA GLY A 94 -13.04 -3.54 23.54
C GLY A 94 -12.14 -4.03 24.69
N ASP A 95 -11.01 -3.36 24.94
CA ASP A 95 -10.05 -3.71 26.00
C ASP A 95 -10.32 -2.97 27.33
N GLY A 96 -11.46 -2.28 27.43
CA GLY A 96 -11.91 -1.55 28.61
C GLY A 96 -11.29 -0.14 28.76
N LYS A 97 -10.49 0.31 27.79
CA LYS A 97 -9.90 1.68 27.79
C LYS A 97 -10.77 2.72 27.12
N GLY A 98 -11.86 2.30 26.45
CA GLY A 98 -12.74 3.15 25.66
C GLY A 98 -12.13 3.56 24.33
N GLU A 99 -12.70 4.62 23.73
CA GLU A 99 -12.27 5.13 22.43
C GLU A 99 -10.88 5.77 22.48
N ILE A 100 -10.02 5.36 21.56
CA ILE A 100 -8.67 5.88 21.39
C ILE A 100 -8.64 6.80 20.16
N ALA A 101 -8.34 8.07 20.37
CA ALA A 101 -8.16 9.05 19.30
C ALA A 101 -6.89 8.73 18.49
N GLY A 102 -6.94 8.92 17.16
CA GLY A 102 -5.81 8.64 16.27
C GLY A 102 -5.47 7.16 16.16
N ALA A 103 -6.42 6.27 16.49
CA ALA A 103 -6.24 4.82 16.44
C ALA A 103 -5.73 4.31 15.10
N TYR A 104 -6.09 5.00 14.00
CA TYR A 104 -5.75 4.66 12.61
C TYR A 104 -4.62 5.50 12.04
N GLY A 105 -4.01 6.43 12.82
CA GLY A 105 -3.01 7.36 12.32
C GLY A 105 -3.55 8.38 11.32
N PRO A 106 -2.68 8.96 10.44
CA PRO A 106 -3.09 10.07 9.58
C PRO A 106 -4.00 9.67 8.42
N PHE A 107 -3.87 8.46 7.88
CA PHE A 107 -4.63 7.99 6.72
C PHE A 107 -5.18 6.58 6.90
N PHE A 108 -6.26 6.29 6.14
CA PHE A 108 -6.80 4.95 5.96
C PHE A 108 -6.94 4.65 4.46
N ILE A 109 -6.15 3.72 3.96
CA ILE A 109 -6.20 3.20 2.60
C ILE A 109 -7.14 2.01 2.61
N ARG A 110 -8.38 2.19 2.16
CA ARG A 110 -9.41 1.15 2.17
C ARG A 110 -9.18 0.16 1.03
N LEU A 111 -9.29 -1.12 1.35
CA LEU A 111 -9.23 -2.20 0.37
C LEU A 111 -10.64 -2.69 0.02
N GLU A 112 -10.87 -2.96 -1.25
CA GLU A 112 -12.04 -3.69 -1.71
C GLU A 112 -11.80 -5.18 -1.49
N THR A 113 -12.40 -5.70 -0.41
CA THR A 113 -12.26 -7.11 0.01
C THR A 113 -13.63 -7.78 -0.07
N PRO A 114 -13.93 -8.56 -1.14
CA PRO A 114 -15.23 -9.21 -1.31
C PRO A 114 -15.62 -10.03 -0.09
N GLY A 115 -16.84 -9.80 0.41
CA GLY A 115 -17.38 -10.48 1.61
C GLY A 115 -16.90 -9.92 2.95
N HIS A 116 -15.98 -8.96 2.96
CA HIS A 116 -15.46 -8.35 4.19
C HIS A 116 -15.46 -6.81 4.08
N ARG A 117 -15.89 -6.13 5.12
CA ARG A 117 -15.91 -4.67 5.18
C ARG A 117 -14.88 -4.16 6.18
N GLY A 118 -14.40 -2.93 5.98
CA GLY A 118 -13.54 -2.24 6.94
C GLY A 118 -12.09 -2.73 6.97
N ILE A 119 -11.63 -3.44 5.95
CA ILE A 119 -10.22 -3.82 5.82
C ILE A 119 -9.47 -2.72 5.07
N GLY A 120 -8.30 -2.37 5.60
CA GLY A 120 -7.45 -1.36 4.99
C GLY A 120 -6.02 -1.39 5.52
N ILE A 121 -5.22 -0.47 4.97
CA ILE A 121 -3.86 -0.17 5.41
C ILE A 121 -3.92 1.18 6.11
N HIS A 122 -3.40 1.27 7.33
CA HIS A 122 -3.51 2.48 8.15
C HIS A 122 -2.31 2.66 9.09
N GLY A 123 -2.21 3.82 9.72
CA GLY A 123 -1.21 4.10 10.73
C GLY A 123 -1.54 3.53 12.10
N THR A 124 -1.02 4.12 13.16
CA THR A 124 -1.15 3.55 14.50
C THR A 124 -1.03 4.60 15.61
N HIS A 125 -1.74 4.34 16.72
CA HIS A 125 -1.46 4.91 18.05
C HIS A 125 -0.49 4.03 18.87
N LYS A 126 -0.14 2.83 18.36
CA LYS A 126 0.65 1.80 19.05
C LYS A 126 1.82 1.33 18.18
N PRO A 127 2.85 2.18 17.99
CA PRO A 127 3.95 1.91 17.07
C PRO A 127 4.78 0.67 17.44
N GLU A 128 4.84 0.30 18.72
CA GLU A 128 5.53 -0.90 19.21
C GLU A 128 4.90 -2.22 18.75
N SER A 129 3.69 -2.18 18.19
CA SER A 129 3.01 -3.37 17.64
C SER A 129 3.48 -3.74 16.23
N ILE A 130 4.22 -2.86 15.54
CA ILE A 130 4.74 -3.14 14.21
C ILE A 130 5.72 -4.32 14.27
N GLY A 131 5.66 -5.21 13.29
CA GLY A 131 6.39 -6.48 13.26
C GLY A 131 5.63 -7.63 13.95
N THR A 132 4.42 -7.40 14.48
CA THR A 132 3.66 -8.42 15.22
C THR A 132 2.24 -8.63 14.66
N ARG A 133 1.58 -9.69 15.15
CA ARG A 133 0.15 -9.91 14.93
C ARG A 133 -0.64 -9.26 16.06
N ASP A 134 -1.17 -8.05 15.80
CA ASP A 134 -1.85 -7.25 16.85
C ASP A 134 -3.11 -6.53 16.34
N THR A 135 -3.56 -6.74 15.09
CA THR A 135 -4.73 -6.06 14.54
C THR A 135 -5.99 -6.92 14.52
N GLU A 136 -7.13 -6.31 14.27
CA GLU A 136 -8.41 -7.00 14.08
C GLU A 136 -8.61 -7.50 12.64
N GLY A 137 -7.60 -7.32 11.78
CA GLY A 137 -7.59 -7.79 10.40
C GLY A 137 -7.02 -6.79 9.40
N CYS A 138 -6.93 -5.51 9.75
CA CYS A 138 -6.26 -4.49 8.94
C CYS A 138 -4.74 -4.68 8.94
N ILE A 139 -4.10 -4.01 8.03
CA ILE A 139 -2.65 -3.88 7.93
C ILE A 139 -2.25 -2.56 8.57
N ARG A 140 -1.35 -2.59 9.54
CA ARG A 140 -0.91 -1.43 10.29
C ARG A 140 0.54 -1.10 9.96
N LEU A 141 0.84 0.18 9.73
CA LEU A 141 2.16 0.75 9.48
C LEU A 141 2.53 1.75 10.59
N HIS A 142 3.79 2.13 10.68
CA HIS A 142 4.17 3.37 11.31
C HIS A 142 3.55 4.56 10.56
N ASN A 143 3.22 5.64 11.28
CA ASN A 143 2.56 6.80 10.68
C ASN A 143 3.43 7.47 9.60
N GLU A 144 4.75 7.54 9.80
CA GLU A 144 5.69 8.10 8.83
C GLU A 144 5.75 7.25 7.55
N ASP A 145 5.82 5.91 7.69
CA ASP A 145 5.82 4.97 6.57
C ASP A 145 4.52 5.05 5.76
N LEU A 146 3.38 5.22 6.46
CA LEU A 146 2.09 5.41 5.80
C LEU A 146 2.03 6.73 5.03
N CYS A 147 2.53 7.83 5.58
CA CYS A 147 2.60 9.11 4.87
C CYS A 147 3.44 8.98 3.59
N HIS A 148 4.59 8.30 3.67
CA HIS A 148 5.40 8.00 2.48
C HIS A 148 4.64 7.14 1.47
N LEU A 149 3.94 6.09 1.92
CA LEU A 149 3.19 5.20 1.03
C LEU A 149 2.08 5.95 0.27
N VAL A 150 1.37 6.86 0.94
CA VAL A 150 0.26 7.63 0.36
C VAL A 150 0.69 8.49 -0.84
N GLU A 151 1.96 8.92 -0.90
CA GLU A 151 2.50 9.69 -2.03
C GLU A 151 2.56 8.87 -3.35
N TYR A 152 2.55 7.54 -3.27
CA TYR A 152 2.75 6.63 -4.40
C TYR A 152 1.51 5.84 -4.79
N VAL A 153 0.53 5.74 -3.90
CA VAL A 153 -0.63 4.89 -4.14
C VAL A 153 -1.83 5.66 -4.70
N ARG A 154 -2.71 4.95 -5.40
CA ARG A 154 -3.94 5.51 -5.98
C ARG A 154 -5.09 4.51 -5.89
N VAL A 155 -6.30 5.03 -5.95
CA VAL A 155 -7.51 4.20 -6.10
C VAL A 155 -7.39 3.33 -7.35
N GLY A 156 -7.79 2.07 -7.23
CA GLY A 156 -7.66 1.05 -8.26
C GLY A 156 -6.32 0.30 -8.27
N MET A 157 -5.29 0.76 -7.50
CA MET A 157 -4.02 0.04 -7.40
C MET A 157 -4.22 -1.36 -6.82
N THR A 158 -3.54 -2.34 -7.39
CA THR A 158 -3.58 -3.74 -6.95
C THR A 158 -2.83 -3.92 -5.64
N VAL A 159 -3.42 -4.71 -4.74
CA VAL A 159 -2.84 -5.12 -3.46
C VAL A 159 -2.91 -6.63 -3.33
N VAL A 160 -1.76 -7.28 -3.24
CA VAL A 160 -1.64 -8.72 -3.03
C VAL A 160 -1.29 -8.99 -1.57
N ILE A 161 -2.08 -9.82 -0.89
CA ILE A 161 -1.82 -10.23 0.50
C ILE A 161 -1.54 -11.72 0.50
N THR A 162 -0.30 -12.09 0.86
CA THR A 162 0.15 -13.49 0.89
C THR A 162 0.11 -14.08 2.30
N PRO A 163 -0.26 -15.38 2.45
CA PRO A 163 -0.24 -16.06 3.73
C PRO A 163 1.19 -16.26 4.27
N SER A 164 1.28 -16.46 5.58
CA SER A 164 2.43 -17.12 6.19
C SER A 164 2.26 -18.65 6.11
N TYR A 165 3.35 -19.38 6.35
CA TYR A 165 3.28 -20.83 6.49
C TYR A 165 2.24 -21.27 7.52
N LYS A 166 2.19 -20.60 8.67
CA LYS A 166 1.20 -20.86 9.72
C LYS A 166 -0.24 -20.52 9.30
N ASP A 167 -0.43 -19.47 8.48
CA ASP A 167 -1.75 -19.14 7.92
C ASP A 167 -2.25 -20.26 7.01
N ALA A 168 -1.38 -20.79 6.15
CA ALA A 168 -1.72 -21.87 5.25
C ALA A 168 -2.14 -23.16 6.00
N LEU A 169 -1.45 -23.49 7.08
CA LEU A 169 -1.82 -24.63 7.94
C LEU A 169 -3.16 -24.42 8.68
N ALA A 170 -3.45 -23.19 9.11
CA ALA A 170 -4.69 -22.87 9.82
C ALA A 170 -5.93 -22.84 8.91
N GLY A 171 -5.74 -22.94 7.60
CA GLY A 171 -6.80 -22.99 6.57
C GLY A 171 -7.24 -24.39 6.18
N GLN A 172 -6.50 -25.42 6.61
CA GLN A 172 -6.81 -26.84 6.39
C GLN A 172 -7.74 -27.37 7.48
#